data_468761955b1b4b59182d3e345c7e247a
#
_entry.id   468761955b1b4b59182d3e345c7e247a
#
_cell.length_a   1.000
_cell.length_b   1.000
_cell.length_c   1.000
_cell.angle_alpha   90.00
_cell.angle_beta   90.00
_cell.angle_gamma   90.00
#
_symmetry.space_group_name_H-M   'P 1'
#
loop_
_entity.id
_entity.type
_entity.pdbx_description
1 polymer ?
#
loop_
_entity_poly.entity_id
_entity_poly.type
_entity_poly.pdbx_seq_one_letter_code
_entity_poly.pdbx_strand_id
1 'polypeptide(L)'
;MFEELKPHLIELRKRLFISVACIVVMFIVCFALRSYILDILKAPLIAVLPEVAKHVNVIEVQEALFTAMKVSFFAAFIFSLPVIFWQFWKFVAPGLYDNEKRLVVPFVSFASIMFALGACFCYFVVVPLAFKFLINFGLNEDFNPVITIGTYVDFFTKVVVAFGLAFEMPVIAFFFAKIGLIDDSFLKRHFRIAVLVIFVFSAFMTPPDVLSQFLMAGPLCGLYGLSILIVQKVNPAPKDKESDE
;
A
#
# COMPACT_ATOMS: atom_id res chain seq x y z
N MET A 1 8.85 -31.17 -17.66
CA MET A 1 8.21 -30.28 -16.69
C MET A 1 9.21 -29.54 -15.79
N PHE A 2 10.10 -30.18 -15.03
CA PHE A 2 11.11 -29.47 -14.20
C PHE A 2 12.22 -28.75 -15.00
N GLU A 3 12.58 -29.21 -16.18
CA GLU A 3 13.61 -28.58 -17.01
C GLU A 3 13.12 -27.30 -17.70
N GLU A 4 11.85 -27.22 -18.04
CA GLU A 4 11.21 -26.03 -18.63
C GLU A 4 11.03 -24.90 -17.59
N LEU A 5 10.90 -25.24 -16.30
CA LEU A 5 10.80 -24.27 -15.22
C LEU A 5 12.15 -23.67 -14.80
N LYS A 6 13.27 -24.35 -15.05
CA LYS A 6 14.61 -23.87 -14.67
C LYS A 6 14.95 -22.47 -15.18
N PRO A 7 14.76 -22.13 -16.47
CA PRO A 7 15.10 -20.79 -16.96
C PRO A 7 14.24 -19.70 -16.30
N HIS A 8 12.95 -20.00 -16.04
CA HIS A 8 12.04 -19.07 -15.39
C HIS A 8 12.42 -18.81 -13.92
N LEU A 9 12.82 -19.85 -13.20
CA LEU A 9 13.33 -19.72 -11.83
C LEU A 9 14.66 -18.96 -11.74
N ILE A 10 15.54 -19.14 -12.72
CA ILE A 10 16.81 -18.38 -12.80
C ILE A 10 16.51 -16.91 -13.04
N GLU A 11 15.57 -16.60 -13.93
CA GLU A 11 15.16 -15.22 -14.18
C GLU A 11 14.52 -14.59 -12.96
N LEU A 12 13.60 -15.27 -12.27
CA LEU A 12 12.99 -14.83 -11.01
C LEU A 12 14.05 -14.49 -9.96
N ARG A 13 15.04 -15.41 -9.76
CA ARG A 13 16.13 -15.19 -8.83
C ARG A 13 16.94 -13.94 -9.18
N LYS A 14 17.28 -13.74 -10.46
CA LYS A 14 18.02 -12.58 -10.94
C LYS A 14 17.25 -11.28 -10.66
N ARG A 15 15.94 -11.25 -10.97
CA ARG A 15 15.08 -10.06 -10.77
C ARG A 15 14.92 -9.73 -9.30
N LEU A 16 14.68 -10.76 -8.47
CA LEU A 16 14.59 -10.60 -7.03
C LEU A 16 15.90 -10.05 -6.45
N PHE A 17 17.05 -10.59 -6.88
CA PHE A 17 18.36 -10.12 -6.42
C PHE A 17 18.60 -8.63 -6.74
N ILE A 18 18.23 -8.17 -7.94
CA ILE A 18 18.35 -6.76 -8.34
C ILE A 18 17.44 -5.87 -7.45
N SER A 19 16.21 -6.31 -7.20
CA SER A 19 15.26 -5.58 -6.33
C SER A 19 15.78 -5.47 -4.91
N VAL A 20 16.28 -6.56 -4.33
CA VAL A 20 16.87 -6.58 -2.99
C VAL A 20 18.12 -5.72 -2.91
N ALA A 21 19.02 -5.81 -3.92
CA ALA A 21 20.22 -4.97 -3.97
C ALA A 21 19.86 -3.47 -4.02
N CYS A 22 18.83 -3.10 -4.79
CA CYS A 22 18.33 -1.73 -4.82
C CYS A 22 17.83 -1.27 -3.44
N ILE A 23 17.03 -2.10 -2.75
CA ILE A 23 16.55 -1.79 -1.40
C ILE A 23 17.73 -1.59 -0.43
N VAL A 24 18.75 -2.45 -0.48
CA VAL A 24 19.92 -2.35 0.40
C VAL A 24 20.69 -1.06 0.15
N VAL A 25 20.94 -0.69 -1.11
CA VAL A 25 21.59 0.58 -1.45
C VAL A 25 20.77 1.77 -0.95
N MET A 26 19.46 1.77 -1.23
CA MET A 26 18.56 2.82 -0.76
C MET A 26 18.46 2.86 0.76
N PHE A 27 18.55 1.72 1.45
CA PHE A 27 18.57 1.68 2.92
C PHE A 27 19.77 2.43 3.49
N ILE A 28 20.97 2.26 2.93
CA ILE A 28 22.17 2.97 3.38
C ILE A 28 21.95 4.49 3.24
N VAL A 29 21.41 4.93 2.11
CA VAL A 29 21.12 6.36 1.86
C VAL A 29 20.06 6.87 2.84
N CYS A 30 18.95 6.16 2.99
CA CYS A 30 17.85 6.55 3.89
C CYS A 30 18.29 6.52 5.35
N PHE A 31 19.16 5.58 5.75
CA PHE A 31 19.68 5.53 7.12
C PHE A 31 20.62 6.73 7.43
N ALA A 32 21.39 7.19 6.45
CA ALA A 32 22.15 8.44 6.59
C ALA A 32 21.24 9.66 6.75
N LEU A 33 20.07 9.65 6.11
CA LEU A 33 19.08 10.73 6.16
C LEU A 33 17.96 10.51 7.19
N ARG A 34 18.13 9.55 8.11
CA ARG A 34 17.06 9.10 9.04
C ARG A 34 16.39 10.22 9.83
N SER A 35 17.14 11.24 10.23
CA SER A 35 16.60 12.36 11.03
C SER A 35 15.55 13.15 10.23
N TYR A 36 15.86 13.48 8.99
CA TYR A 36 14.93 14.19 8.11
C TYR A 36 13.69 13.35 7.78
N ILE A 37 13.88 12.05 7.55
CA ILE A 37 12.77 11.12 7.25
C ILE A 37 11.86 10.97 8.47
N LEU A 38 12.45 10.86 9.69
CA LEU A 38 11.69 10.83 10.94
C LEU A 38 10.88 12.11 11.17
N ASP A 39 11.44 13.28 10.86
CA ASP A 39 10.76 14.56 11.05
C ASP A 39 9.58 14.69 10.09
N ILE A 40 9.75 14.29 8.81
CA ILE A 40 8.65 14.23 7.85
C ILE A 40 7.57 13.26 8.34
N LEU A 41 7.97 12.08 8.79
CA LEU A 41 7.04 11.04 9.21
C LEU A 41 6.24 11.43 10.46
N LYS A 42 6.84 12.17 11.40
CA LYS A 42 6.17 12.67 12.61
C LYS A 42 5.25 13.87 12.36
N ALA A 43 5.44 14.60 11.26
CA ALA A 43 4.70 15.85 11.02
C ALA A 43 3.17 15.69 11.10
N PRO A 44 2.52 14.66 10.51
CA PRO A 44 1.07 14.49 10.60
C PRO A 44 0.58 14.17 12.02
N LEU A 45 1.41 13.49 12.84
CA LEU A 45 1.10 13.24 14.24
C LEU A 45 1.18 14.53 15.06
N ILE A 46 2.27 15.29 14.91
CA ILE A 46 2.50 16.54 15.65
C ILE A 46 1.40 17.56 15.34
N ALA A 47 0.90 17.58 14.10
CA ALA A 47 -0.17 18.48 13.70
C ALA A 47 -1.52 18.22 14.42
N VAL A 48 -1.70 17.01 14.94
CA VAL A 48 -2.96 16.59 15.62
C VAL A 48 -2.81 16.56 17.14
N LEU A 49 -1.57 16.50 17.65
CA LEU A 49 -1.32 16.46 19.09
C LEU A 49 -1.68 17.78 19.78
N PRO A 50 -2.35 17.72 20.97
CA PRO A 50 -2.53 18.88 21.83
C PRO A 50 -1.17 19.47 22.24
N GLU A 51 -1.11 20.76 22.55
CA GLU A 51 0.12 21.47 22.96
C GLU A 51 0.87 20.77 24.12
N VAL A 52 0.11 20.17 25.04
CA VAL A 52 0.66 19.47 26.25
C VAL A 52 1.33 18.14 25.90
N ALA A 53 0.99 17.55 24.75
CA ALA A 53 1.45 16.21 24.33
C ALA A 53 2.38 16.23 23.09
N LYS A 54 2.94 17.39 22.74
CA LYS A 54 3.82 17.54 21.55
C LYS A 54 5.12 16.74 21.60
N HIS A 55 5.43 16.11 22.74
CA HIS A 55 6.60 15.26 22.85
C HIS A 55 6.24 13.81 22.62
N VAL A 56 6.82 13.23 21.58
CA VAL A 56 6.73 11.79 21.33
C VAL A 56 7.74 11.09 22.22
N ASN A 57 7.27 10.20 23.07
CA ASN A 57 8.12 9.56 24.08
C ASN A 57 8.85 8.34 23.54
N VAL A 58 10.01 8.04 24.12
CA VAL A 58 10.75 6.80 23.93
C VAL A 58 10.74 6.10 25.29
N ILE A 59 10.20 4.89 25.34
CA ILE A 59 10.10 4.13 26.61
C ILE A 59 11.34 3.25 26.78
N GLU A 60 11.75 2.55 25.73
CA GLU A 60 12.89 1.65 25.77
C GLU A 60 14.12 2.29 25.13
N VAL A 61 15.30 2.12 25.71
CA VAL A 61 16.57 2.67 25.18
C VAL A 61 16.84 2.23 23.74
N GLN A 62 16.49 0.99 23.41
CA GLN A 62 16.68 0.41 22.08
C GLN A 62 15.61 0.86 21.07
N GLU A 63 14.45 1.35 21.53
CA GLU A 63 13.33 1.76 20.68
C GLU A 63 13.74 2.80 19.64
N ALA A 64 14.57 3.77 20.03
CA ALA A 64 15.05 4.82 19.13
C ALA A 64 15.86 4.26 17.95
N LEU A 65 16.74 3.26 18.20
CA LEU A 65 17.56 2.65 17.18
C LEU A 65 16.70 1.80 16.23
N PHE A 66 15.83 0.93 16.77
CA PHE A 66 14.96 0.09 15.98
C PHE A 66 13.98 0.92 15.14
N THR A 67 13.44 1.99 15.70
CA THR A 67 12.58 2.93 14.96
C THR A 67 13.33 3.59 13.82
N ALA A 68 14.55 4.07 14.04
CA ALA A 68 15.38 4.64 12.98
C ALA A 68 15.66 3.62 11.86
N MET A 69 15.94 2.37 12.20
CA MET A 69 16.12 1.29 11.21
C MET A 69 14.83 0.99 10.44
N LYS A 70 13.69 0.85 11.11
CA LYS A 70 12.38 0.61 10.50
C LYS A 70 12.00 1.72 9.51
N VAL A 71 12.12 2.97 9.93
CA VAL A 71 11.79 4.13 9.10
C VAL A 71 12.71 4.21 7.87
N SER A 72 14.02 3.95 8.06
CA SER A 72 14.98 3.93 6.96
C SER A 72 14.71 2.81 5.97
N PHE A 73 14.36 1.62 6.46
CA PHE A 73 13.98 0.49 5.61
C PHE A 73 12.68 0.76 4.86
N PHE A 74 11.69 1.32 5.54
CA PHE A 74 10.42 1.70 4.94
C PHE A 74 10.60 2.74 3.83
N ALA A 75 11.36 3.81 4.09
CA ALA A 75 11.67 4.81 3.07
C ALA A 75 12.46 4.21 1.89
N ALA A 76 13.46 3.37 2.17
CA ALA A 76 14.21 2.66 1.15
C ALA A 76 13.32 1.78 0.27
N PHE A 77 12.37 1.07 0.87
CA PHE A 77 11.40 0.27 0.16
C PHE A 77 10.55 1.13 -0.79
N ILE A 78 9.97 2.25 -0.29
CA ILE A 78 9.15 3.16 -1.11
C ILE A 78 9.96 3.73 -2.28
N PHE A 79 11.18 4.22 -2.04
CA PHE A 79 12.01 4.77 -3.11
C PHE A 79 12.50 3.70 -4.11
N SER A 80 12.54 2.44 -3.70
CA SER A 80 12.89 1.31 -4.58
C SER A 80 11.72 0.79 -5.40
N LEU A 81 10.47 1.18 -5.11
CA LEU A 81 9.27 0.66 -5.78
C LEU A 81 9.29 0.78 -7.31
N PRO A 82 9.72 1.88 -7.93
CA PRO A 82 9.78 1.94 -9.38
C PRO A 82 10.70 0.86 -9.98
N VAL A 83 11.83 0.56 -9.30
CA VAL A 83 12.74 -0.51 -9.72
C VAL A 83 12.12 -1.88 -9.47
N ILE A 84 11.45 -2.07 -8.32
CA ILE A 84 10.76 -3.32 -7.96
C ILE A 84 9.67 -3.61 -9.00
N PHE A 85 8.82 -2.65 -9.31
CA PHE A 85 7.78 -2.79 -10.33
C PHE A 85 8.38 -3.07 -11.71
N TRP A 86 9.47 -2.40 -12.08
CA TRP A 86 10.18 -2.68 -13.33
C TRP A 86 10.70 -4.11 -13.40
N GLN A 87 11.32 -4.63 -12.34
CA GLN A 87 11.79 -6.00 -12.29
C GLN A 87 10.63 -7.01 -12.32
N PHE A 88 9.56 -6.72 -11.58
CA PHE A 88 8.35 -7.55 -11.60
C PHE A 88 7.75 -7.63 -13.00
N TRP A 89 7.56 -6.50 -13.68
CA TRP A 89 7.00 -6.49 -15.03
C TRP A 89 7.92 -7.14 -16.07
N LYS A 90 9.23 -6.97 -15.95
CA LYS A 90 10.17 -7.71 -16.79
C LYS A 90 10.11 -9.22 -16.59
N PHE A 91 9.73 -9.68 -15.40
CA PHE A 91 9.52 -11.10 -15.13
C PHE A 91 8.21 -11.60 -15.75
N VAL A 92 7.14 -10.79 -15.73
CA VAL A 92 5.83 -11.14 -16.30
C VAL A 92 5.81 -11.02 -17.83
N ALA A 93 6.55 -10.08 -18.40
CA ALA A 93 6.57 -9.76 -19.83
C ALA A 93 6.81 -10.94 -20.80
N PRO A 94 7.65 -11.94 -20.50
CA PRO A 94 7.80 -13.11 -21.38
C PRO A 94 6.52 -13.93 -21.57
N GLY A 95 5.58 -13.86 -20.60
CA GLY A 95 4.28 -14.52 -20.68
C GLY A 95 3.22 -13.72 -21.45
N LEU A 96 3.51 -12.49 -21.90
CA LEU A 96 2.58 -11.62 -22.63
C LEU A 96 2.80 -11.72 -24.15
N TYR A 97 1.75 -11.44 -24.92
CA TYR A 97 1.84 -11.27 -26.37
C TYR A 97 2.71 -10.07 -26.74
N ASP A 98 3.33 -10.08 -27.92
CA ASP A 98 4.27 -9.03 -28.37
C ASP A 98 3.64 -7.63 -28.39
N ASN A 99 2.36 -7.53 -28.68
CA ASN A 99 1.59 -6.28 -28.65
C ASN A 99 1.42 -5.73 -27.22
N GLU A 100 1.42 -6.59 -26.20
CA GLU A 100 1.20 -6.24 -24.80
C GLU A 100 2.52 -5.84 -24.10
N LYS A 101 3.66 -6.30 -24.59
CA LYS A 101 4.98 -5.93 -24.06
C LYS A 101 5.24 -4.42 -24.10
N ARG A 102 4.63 -3.70 -25.05
CA ARG A 102 4.73 -2.23 -25.13
C ARG A 102 4.02 -1.51 -23.99
N LEU A 103 3.11 -2.19 -23.27
CA LEU A 103 2.38 -1.63 -22.14
C LEU A 103 3.21 -1.67 -20.84
N VAL A 104 4.33 -2.38 -20.80
CA VAL A 104 5.13 -2.53 -19.56
C VAL A 104 5.64 -1.19 -19.03
N VAL A 105 6.18 -0.32 -19.88
CA VAL A 105 6.74 0.97 -19.45
C VAL A 105 5.66 1.91 -18.90
N PRO A 106 4.57 2.21 -19.62
CA PRO A 106 3.50 3.06 -19.09
C PRO A 106 2.87 2.44 -17.84
N PHE A 107 2.81 1.11 -17.76
CA PHE A 107 2.23 0.41 -16.63
C PHE A 107 3.06 0.58 -15.34
N VAL A 108 4.38 0.38 -15.42
CA VAL A 108 5.30 0.60 -14.29
C VAL A 108 5.23 2.05 -13.80
N SER A 109 5.21 3.00 -14.73
CA SER A 109 5.10 4.42 -14.36
C SER A 109 3.78 4.72 -13.65
N PHE A 110 2.67 4.19 -14.18
CA PHE A 110 1.34 4.39 -13.60
C PHE A 110 1.21 3.70 -12.22
N ALA A 111 1.70 2.47 -12.07
CA ALA A 111 1.77 1.78 -10.79
C ALA A 111 2.58 2.59 -9.77
N SER A 112 3.79 3.03 -10.11
CA SER A 112 4.62 3.83 -9.19
C SER A 112 3.91 5.12 -8.75
N ILE A 113 3.18 5.79 -9.65
CA ILE A 113 2.39 6.98 -9.34
C ILE A 113 1.21 6.64 -8.44
N MET A 114 0.48 5.57 -8.73
CA MET A 114 -0.68 5.15 -7.93
C MET A 114 -0.27 4.74 -6.53
N PHE A 115 0.84 4.01 -6.36
CA PHE A 115 1.37 3.73 -5.03
C PHE A 115 1.72 5.02 -4.27
N ALA A 116 2.41 5.96 -4.93
CA ALA A 116 2.76 7.25 -4.33
C ALA A 116 1.50 8.04 -3.94
N LEU A 117 0.45 8.05 -4.77
CA LEU A 117 -0.85 8.66 -4.45
C LEU A 117 -1.50 7.99 -3.24
N GLY A 118 -1.46 6.66 -3.15
CA GLY A 118 -1.96 5.91 -2.00
C GLY A 118 -1.20 6.25 -0.72
N ALA A 119 0.13 6.32 -0.79
CA ALA A 119 0.98 6.73 0.33
C ALA A 119 0.70 8.19 0.75
N CYS A 120 0.55 9.12 -0.20
CA CYS A 120 0.18 10.51 0.07
C CYS A 120 -1.22 10.61 0.68
N PHE A 121 -2.21 9.90 0.15
CA PHE A 121 -3.55 9.86 0.70
C PHE A 121 -3.55 9.37 2.15
N CYS A 122 -2.82 8.30 2.42
CA CYS A 122 -2.66 7.81 3.78
C CYS A 122 -2.00 8.85 4.69
N TYR A 123 -0.91 9.47 4.25
CA TYR A 123 -0.15 10.44 5.01
C TYR A 123 -0.97 11.70 5.36
N PHE A 124 -1.70 12.27 4.40
CA PHE A 124 -2.41 13.54 4.59
C PHE A 124 -3.83 13.38 5.12
N VAL A 125 -4.47 12.23 4.91
CA VAL A 125 -5.89 12.01 5.25
C VAL A 125 -6.05 10.97 6.34
N VAL A 126 -5.60 9.74 6.10
CA VAL A 126 -5.93 8.61 6.97
C VAL A 126 -5.23 8.71 8.32
N VAL A 127 -3.92 8.95 8.32
CA VAL A 127 -3.12 9.03 9.55
C VAL A 127 -3.57 10.16 10.46
N PRO A 128 -3.72 11.43 10.00
CA PRO A 128 -4.20 12.50 10.86
C PRO A 128 -5.59 12.25 11.40
N LEU A 129 -6.49 11.72 10.57
CA LEU A 129 -7.88 11.47 10.98
C LEU A 129 -7.97 10.34 12.03
N ALA A 130 -7.22 9.25 11.84
CA ALA A 130 -7.15 8.15 12.79
C ALA A 130 -6.58 8.60 14.15
N PHE A 131 -5.46 9.32 14.16
CA PHE A 131 -4.87 9.80 15.40
C PHE A 131 -5.72 10.88 16.08
N LYS A 132 -6.33 11.79 15.33
CA LYS A 132 -7.27 12.77 15.89
C LYS A 132 -8.43 12.08 16.62
N PHE A 133 -8.96 11.01 16.04
CA PHE A 133 -10.03 10.25 16.69
C PHE A 133 -9.54 9.54 17.96
N LEU A 134 -8.44 8.78 17.88
CA LEU A 134 -7.90 8.00 18.99
C LEU A 134 -7.51 8.90 20.18
N ILE A 135 -6.87 10.04 19.90
CA ILE A 135 -6.46 11.00 20.93
C ILE A 135 -7.69 11.64 21.59
N ASN A 136 -8.66 12.12 20.80
CA ASN A 136 -9.87 12.74 21.34
C ASN A 136 -10.71 11.74 22.15
N PHE A 137 -10.78 10.48 21.71
CA PHE A 137 -11.46 9.44 22.46
C PHE A 137 -10.81 9.22 23.83
N GLY A 138 -9.46 9.10 23.88
CA GLY A 138 -8.75 8.96 25.14
C GLY A 138 -8.91 10.16 26.07
N LEU A 139 -8.88 11.38 25.55
CA LEU A 139 -9.05 12.59 26.35
C LEU A 139 -10.48 12.73 26.91
N ASN A 140 -11.50 12.27 26.17
CA ASN A 140 -12.88 12.30 26.64
C ASN A 140 -13.16 11.31 27.80
N GLU A 141 -12.33 10.25 27.90
CA GLU A 141 -12.40 9.26 28.98
C GLU A 141 -11.41 9.57 30.14
N ASP A 142 -10.92 10.82 30.24
CA ASP A 142 -9.96 11.28 31.25
C ASP A 142 -8.61 10.51 31.25
N PHE A 143 -8.24 9.88 30.12
CA PHE A 143 -6.92 9.26 29.96
C PHE A 143 -5.90 10.26 29.41
N ASN A 144 -4.67 10.18 29.91
CA ASN A 144 -3.52 10.89 29.33
C ASN A 144 -2.79 9.96 28.35
N PRO A 145 -3.05 10.06 27.03
CA PRO A 145 -2.42 9.17 26.07
C PRO A 145 -0.93 9.43 25.96
N VAL A 146 -0.10 8.41 26.28
CA VAL A 146 1.34 8.44 26.05
C VAL A 146 1.64 7.77 24.72
N ILE A 147 1.95 8.57 23.71
CA ILE A 147 2.28 8.06 22.37
C ILE A 147 3.78 7.82 22.27
N THR A 148 4.18 6.57 22.00
CA THR A 148 5.58 6.23 21.75
C THR A 148 5.91 6.33 20.27
N ILE A 149 7.15 6.66 19.96
CA ILE A 149 7.61 6.76 18.58
C ILE A 149 7.52 5.40 17.85
N GLY A 150 7.82 4.30 18.56
CA GLY A 150 7.77 2.96 18.01
C GLY A 150 6.37 2.54 17.58
N THR A 151 5.37 2.70 18.47
CA THR A 151 3.98 2.36 18.17
C THR A 151 3.40 3.22 17.03
N TYR A 152 3.75 4.51 17.01
CA TYR A 152 3.37 5.39 15.91
C TYR A 152 3.95 4.92 14.58
N VAL A 153 5.25 4.65 14.52
CA VAL A 153 5.93 4.21 13.30
C VAL A 153 5.41 2.85 12.83
N ASP A 154 5.13 1.92 13.74
CA ASP A 154 4.57 0.61 13.40
C ASP A 154 3.17 0.75 12.78
N PHE A 155 2.31 1.59 13.34
CA PHE A 155 1.00 1.87 12.75
C PHE A 155 1.14 2.56 11.39
N PHE A 156 1.91 3.65 11.34
CA PHE A 156 2.11 4.45 10.15
C PHE A 156 2.62 3.61 8.97
N THR A 157 3.69 2.85 9.17
CA THR A 157 4.28 2.04 8.10
C THR A 157 3.33 0.97 7.59
N LYS A 158 2.59 0.29 8.49
CA LYS A 158 1.57 -0.70 8.10
C LYS A 158 0.49 -0.07 7.23
N VAL A 159 -0.09 1.05 7.67
CA VAL A 159 -1.22 1.66 6.99
C VAL A 159 -0.79 2.29 5.65
N VAL A 160 0.38 2.93 5.59
CA VAL A 160 0.90 3.49 4.31
C VAL A 160 1.18 2.40 3.28
N VAL A 161 1.79 1.27 3.69
CA VAL A 161 1.99 0.13 2.77
C VAL A 161 0.65 -0.45 2.32
N ALA A 162 -0.29 -0.61 3.25
CA ALA A 162 -1.62 -1.12 2.95
C ALA A 162 -2.36 -0.25 1.91
N PHE A 163 -2.37 1.08 2.10
CA PHE A 163 -2.98 2.00 1.14
C PHE A 163 -2.20 2.07 -0.17
N GLY A 164 -0.86 2.09 -0.12
CA GLY A 164 -0.03 2.03 -1.32
C GLY A 164 -0.36 0.82 -2.19
N LEU A 165 -0.43 -0.37 -1.60
CA LEU A 165 -0.80 -1.60 -2.30
C LEU A 165 -2.28 -1.59 -2.75
N ALA A 166 -3.18 -1.04 -1.95
CA ALA A 166 -4.60 -0.95 -2.30
C ALA A 166 -4.85 -0.03 -3.52
N PHE A 167 -4.06 1.03 -3.66
CA PHE A 167 -4.12 1.89 -4.84
C PHE A 167 -3.63 1.20 -6.12
N GLU A 168 -2.92 0.07 -6.00
CA GLU A 168 -2.61 -0.79 -7.14
C GLU A 168 -3.82 -1.59 -7.66
N MET A 169 -4.89 -1.77 -6.87
CA MET A 169 -6.07 -2.54 -7.30
C MET A 169 -6.66 -2.06 -8.63
N PRO A 170 -6.91 -0.74 -8.86
CA PRO A 170 -7.41 -0.26 -10.16
C PRO A 170 -6.44 -0.52 -11.31
N VAL A 171 -5.13 -0.47 -11.03
CA VAL A 171 -4.06 -0.69 -12.02
C VAL A 171 -4.02 -2.16 -12.43
N ILE A 172 -4.04 -3.05 -11.45
CA ILE A 172 -4.07 -4.52 -11.66
C ILE A 172 -5.36 -4.91 -12.39
N ALA A 173 -6.51 -4.36 -11.99
CA ALA A 173 -7.78 -4.60 -12.62
C ALA A 173 -7.80 -4.14 -14.08
N PHE A 174 -7.26 -2.94 -14.37
CA PHE A 174 -7.09 -2.45 -15.74
C PHE A 174 -6.26 -3.42 -16.58
N PHE A 175 -5.12 -3.89 -16.04
CA PHE A 175 -4.26 -4.82 -16.76
C PHE A 175 -4.97 -6.14 -17.07
N PHE A 176 -5.60 -6.77 -16.10
CA PHE A 176 -6.32 -8.02 -16.30
C PHE A 176 -7.51 -7.88 -17.26
N ALA A 177 -8.20 -6.74 -17.24
CA ALA A 177 -9.23 -6.43 -18.20
C ALA A 177 -8.66 -6.26 -19.62
N LYS A 178 -7.50 -5.60 -19.75
CA LYS A 178 -6.85 -5.34 -21.03
C LYS A 178 -6.39 -6.59 -21.75
N ILE A 179 -5.92 -7.60 -20.99
CA ILE A 179 -5.56 -8.92 -21.54
C ILE A 179 -6.77 -9.88 -21.64
N GLY A 180 -7.98 -9.39 -21.34
CA GLY A 180 -9.21 -10.20 -21.46
C GLY A 180 -9.41 -11.25 -20.36
N LEU A 181 -8.67 -11.19 -19.26
CA LEU A 181 -8.74 -12.18 -18.19
C LEU A 181 -9.94 -11.97 -17.27
N ILE A 182 -10.36 -10.71 -17.05
CA ILE A 182 -11.53 -10.35 -16.24
C ILE A 182 -12.43 -9.37 -17.00
N ASP A 183 -13.72 -9.46 -16.74
CA ASP A 183 -14.77 -8.53 -17.17
C ASP A 183 -15.40 -7.81 -15.95
N ASP A 184 -16.25 -6.82 -16.20
CA ASP A 184 -16.90 -6.07 -15.13
C ASP A 184 -17.92 -6.92 -14.37
N SER A 185 -18.53 -7.93 -15.00
CA SER A 185 -19.47 -8.87 -14.35
C SER A 185 -18.75 -9.70 -13.29
N PHE A 186 -17.51 -10.11 -13.54
CA PHE A 186 -16.69 -10.84 -12.58
C PHE A 186 -16.48 -10.03 -11.29
N LEU A 187 -16.10 -8.74 -11.40
CA LEU A 187 -15.91 -7.88 -10.24
C LEU A 187 -17.22 -7.55 -9.52
N LYS A 188 -18.29 -7.28 -10.27
CA LYS A 188 -19.63 -7.03 -9.70
C LYS A 188 -20.15 -8.23 -8.91
N ARG A 189 -20.02 -9.44 -9.47
CA ARG A 189 -20.44 -10.68 -8.81
C ARG A 189 -19.70 -10.93 -7.49
N HIS A 190 -18.41 -10.61 -7.44
CA HIS A 190 -17.59 -10.82 -6.23
C HIS A 190 -17.57 -9.61 -5.29
N PHE A 191 -18.40 -8.57 -5.55
CA PHE A 191 -18.40 -7.33 -4.76
C PHE A 191 -18.59 -7.59 -3.25
N ARG A 192 -19.56 -8.44 -2.89
CA ARG A 192 -19.84 -8.77 -1.47
C ARG A 192 -18.65 -9.42 -0.78
N ILE A 193 -17.98 -10.33 -1.47
CA ILE A 193 -16.79 -11.01 -0.94
C ILE A 193 -15.63 -10.03 -0.83
N ALA A 194 -15.43 -9.16 -1.83
CA ALA A 194 -14.39 -8.14 -1.82
C ALA A 194 -14.58 -7.18 -0.64
N VAL A 195 -15.80 -6.70 -0.40
CA VAL A 195 -16.10 -5.84 0.76
C VAL A 195 -15.77 -6.56 2.07
N LEU A 196 -16.18 -7.84 2.22
CA LEU A 196 -15.86 -8.63 3.40
C LEU A 196 -14.34 -8.74 3.61
N VAL A 197 -13.59 -9.07 2.56
CA VAL A 197 -12.11 -9.18 2.61
C VAL A 197 -11.48 -7.85 2.97
N ILE A 198 -11.97 -6.73 2.41
CA ILE A 198 -11.49 -5.38 2.74
C ILE A 198 -11.70 -5.08 4.23
N PHE A 199 -12.87 -5.38 4.80
CA PHE A 199 -13.13 -5.17 6.21
C PHE A 199 -12.27 -6.05 7.11
N VAL A 200 -12.08 -7.33 6.78
CA VAL A 200 -11.16 -8.23 7.49
C VAL A 200 -9.72 -7.71 7.42
N PHE A 201 -9.27 -7.31 6.24
CA PHE A 201 -7.94 -6.73 6.06
C PHE A 201 -7.75 -5.45 6.88
N SER A 202 -8.74 -4.55 6.86
CA SER A 202 -8.72 -3.32 7.66
C SER A 202 -8.63 -3.61 9.16
N ALA A 203 -9.35 -4.62 9.67
CA ALA A 203 -9.30 -5.03 11.07
C ALA A 203 -7.92 -5.52 11.51
N PHE A 204 -7.14 -6.14 10.61
CA PHE A 204 -5.76 -6.54 10.91
C PHE A 204 -4.76 -5.37 10.90
N MET A 205 -5.06 -4.32 10.14
CA MET A 205 -4.15 -3.19 9.97
C MET A 205 -4.37 -2.09 10.99
N THR A 206 -5.61 -1.94 11.50
CA THR A 206 -5.99 -0.92 12.49
C THR A 206 -6.01 -1.49 13.90
N PRO A 207 -5.91 -0.66 14.94
CA PRO A 207 -6.28 -1.05 16.30
C PRO A 207 -7.69 -1.64 16.34
N PRO A 208 -8.03 -2.48 17.33
CA PRO A 208 -9.33 -3.14 17.41
C PRO A 208 -10.45 -2.14 17.79
N ASP A 209 -10.69 -1.16 16.94
CA ASP A 209 -11.81 -0.21 17.06
C ASP A 209 -12.59 -0.10 15.73
N VAL A 210 -13.89 0.06 15.87
CA VAL A 210 -14.83 0.05 14.74
C VAL A 210 -14.63 1.27 13.83
N LEU A 211 -14.30 2.43 14.40
CA LEU A 211 -14.21 3.66 13.61
C LEU A 211 -12.97 3.68 12.73
N SER A 212 -11.79 3.37 13.28
CA SER A 212 -10.55 3.27 12.50
C SER A 212 -10.67 2.21 11.41
N GLN A 213 -11.36 1.09 11.70
CA GLN A 213 -11.65 0.04 10.72
C GLN A 213 -12.49 0.58 9.55
N PHE A 214 -13.59 1.31 9.83
CA PHE A 214 -14.43 1.91 8.79
C PHE A 214 -13.69 3.00 8.01
N LEU A 215 -12.89 3.79 8.69
CA LEU A 215 -12.09 4.86 8.11
C LEU A 215 -11.06 4.33 7.11
N MET A 216 -10.53 3.14 7.38
CA MET A 216 -9.65 2.42 6.45
C MET A 216 -10.43 1.69 5.35
N ALA A 217 -11.50 0.96 5.71
CA ALA A 217 -12.26 0.15 4.75
C ALA A 217 -13.02 1.00 3.71
N GLY A 218 -13.52 2.18 4.09
CA GLY A 218 -14.30 3.05 3.20
C GLY A 218 -13.57 3.42 1.91
N PRO A 219 -12.38 4.06 1.97
CA PRO A 219 -11.57 4.35 0.78
C PRO A 219 -11.20 3.10 -0.04
N LEU A 220 -10.90 1.98 0.63
CA LEU A 220 -10.59 0.71 -0.04
C LEU A 220 -11.78 0.18 -0.85
N CYS A 221 -12.99 0.23 -0.30
CA CYS A 221 -14.22 -0.09 -1.02
C CYS A 221 -14.44 0.87 -2.20
N GLY A 222 -14.13 2.15 -2.03
CA GLY A 222 -14.16 3.14 -3.12
C GLY A 222 -13.20 2.79 -4.26
N LEU A 223 -11.97 2.37 -3.93
CA LEU A 223 -10.98 1.91 -4.93
C LEU A 223 -11.44 0.64 -5.66
N TYR A 224 -12.10 -0.28 -4.96
CA TYR A 224 -12.68 -1.45 -5.61
C TYR A 224 -13.81 -1.05 -6.57
N GLY A 225 -14.69 -0.13 -6.17
CA GLY A 225 -15.71 0.46 -7.03
C GLY A 225 -15.11 1.16 -8.26
N LEU A 226 -14.03 1.92 -8.07
CA LEU A 226 -13.29 2.53 -9.18
C LEU A 226 -12.73 1.46 -10.14
N SER A 227 -12.22 0.35 -9.61
CA SER A 227 -11.73 -0.78 -10.41
C SER A 227 -12.83 -1.37 -11.29
N ILE A 228 -14.06 -1.52 -10.77
CA ILE A 228 -15.22 -1.97 -11.56
C ILE A 228 -15.49 -1.00 -12.72
N LEU A 229 -15.51 0.32 -12.46
CA LEU A 229 -15.74 1.33 -13.50
C LEU A 229 -14.67 1.33 -14.59
N ILE A 230 -13.40 1.10 -14.21
CA ILE A 230 -12.30 0.98 -15.16
C ILE A 230 -12.47 -0.26 -16.03
N VAL A 231 -12.73 -1.42 -15.42
CA VAL A 231 -12.91 -2.68 -16.15
C VAL A 231 -14.12 -2.62 -17.09
N GLN A 232 -15.23 -2.01 -16.67
CA GLN A 232 -16.40 -1.82 -17.50
C GLN A 232 -16.12 -1.00 -18.78
N LYS A 233 -15.18 -0.06 -18.73
CA LYS A 233 -14.76 0.73 -19.90
C LYS A 233 -13.78 -0.03 -20.82
N VAL A 234 -12.99 -0.93 -20.26
CA VAL A 234 -11.89 -1.61 -20.97
C VAL A 234 -12.34 -2.94 -21.57
N ASN A 235 -13.08 -3.72 -20.79
CA ASN A 235 -13.59 -5.05 -21.19
C ASN A 235 -14.99 -5.25 -20.60
N PRO A 236 -16.04 -4.64 -21.22
CA PRO A 236 -17.42 -4.81 -20.77
C PRO A 236 -17.88 -6.25 -20.99
N ALA A 237 -18.64 -6.80 -20.03
CA ALA A 237 -19.25 -8.11 -20.19
C ALA A 237 -20.23 -8.14 -21.37
N PRO A 238 -20.34 -9.25 -22.12
CA PRO A 238 -21.39 -9.42 -23.12
C PRO A 238 -22.79 -9.25 -22.50
N LYS A 239 -23.65 -8.48 -23.14
CA LYS A 239 -25.01 -8.15 -22.64
C LYS A 239 -25.91 -9.35 -22.31
N ASP A 240 -25.58 -10.53 -22.84
CA ASP A 240 -26.39 -11.76 -22.66
C ASP A 240 -26.18 -12.42 -21.29
N LYS A 241 -25.19 -11.97 -20.48
CA LYS A 241 -24.93 -12.52 -19.16
C LYS A 241 -25.63 -11.79 -17.99
N GLU A 242 -26.26 -10.65 -18.26
CA GLU A 242 -26.99 -9.87 -17.23
C GLU A 242 -28.46 -10.34 -17.05
N SER A 243 -28.98 -11.24 -17.91
CA SER A 243 -30.38 -11.67 -17.87
C SER A 243 -30.65 -12.96 -17.06
N ASP A 244 -29.65 -13.64 -16.56
CA ASP A 244 -29.79 -14.96 -15.89
C ASP A 244 -29.48 -14.92 -14.36
N GLU A 245 -29.46 -13.77 -13.72
CA GLU A 245 -29.39 -13.58 -12.29
C GLU A 245 -30.54 -12.66 -11.80
#